data_e4fb0a702eccaac415700e36c87e380b
#
_entry.id   e4fb0a702eccaac415700e36c87e380b
#
_cell.length_a   1.000
_cell.length_b   1.000
_cell.length_c   1.000
_cell.angle_alpha   90.00
_cell.angle_beta   90.00
_cell.angle_gamma   90.00
#
_symmetry.space_group_name_H-M   'P 1'
#
loop_
_entity.id
_entity.type
_entity.pdbx_description
1 polymer ?
#
loop_
_entity_poly.entity_id
_entity_poly.type
_entity_poly.pdbx_seq_one_letter_code
_entity_poly.pdbx_strand_id
1 'polypeptide(L)'
;KFREALDMPLVFGKSLYLHTLFFTVISLKTYRIDMSKILIIDDEVQIRTLLTRMMELEGYDVCQAGDCRAALKQLELQNPDVVLCDVFLPDGNGVDLVLAIKKAAPNVEVILLTAHGNIPDGVQAIKNGAFDYITKGDDNNKIIPLISRAVEKARMNVRLEKLEKKVGQTYSFDSILGESKVLKDAVSLAQKVSGTDVPVLLTGETGTGKEVFAQAIHYSSKRARQNFVAVNCSSFSKELLESEMFGHKAGSFTGALKDKKGLFEEANKVLRT
;
A
#
# COMPACT_ATOMS: atom_id res chain seq x y z
N LYS A 1 -25.24 2.39 27.31
CA LYS A 1 -23.85 2.40 27.82
C LYS A 1 -23.19 3.79 27.79
N PHE A 2 -23.79 4.83 27.19
CA PHE A 2 -23.28 6.20 27.14
C PHE A 2 -23.89 7.13 28.21
N ARG A 3 -24.86 6.66 28.99
CA ARG A 3 -25.53 7.44 30.03
C ARG A 3 -24.97 7.21 31.43
N GLU A 4 -24.17 6.18 31.64
CA GLU A 4 -23.64 5.83 32.97
C GLU A 4 -22.29 6.49 33.34
N ALA A 5 -21.71 7.26 32.41
CA ALA A 5 -20.43 7.96 32.65
C ALA A 5 -20.59 9.41 33.17
N LEU A 6 -21.82 9.87 33.41
CA LEU A 6 -22.13 11.26 33.80
C LEU A 6 -22.48 11.47 35.31
N ASP A 7 -22.55 10.38 36.08
CA ASP A 7 -22.86 10.43 37.53
C ASP A 7 -21.62 10.14 38.41
N MET A 8 -20.56 10.93 38.29
CA MET A 8 -19.54 11.02 39.31
C MET A 8 -19.60 12.38 40.00
N PRO A 9 -19.58 12.39 41.34
CA PRO A 9 -19.76 13.63 42.11
C PRO A 9 -18.56 14.58 41.93
N LEU A 10 -18.90 15.82 41.66
CA LEU A 10 -18.03 16.99 41.55
C LEU A 10 -17.41 17.35 42.92
N VAL A 11 -16.23 16.83 43.17
CA VAL A 11 -15.34 17.43 44.18
C VAL A 11 -13.91 17.34 43.67
N PHE A 12 -13.38 18.44 43.15
CA PHE A 12 -11.97 18.87 43.26
C PHE A 12 -11.67 20.05 42.33
N GLY A 13 -10.85 20.96 42.80
CA GLY A 13 -10.61 22.33 42.38
C GLY A 13 -10.30 22.63 40.90
N LYS A 14 -10.40 23.89 40.55
CA LYS A 14 -10.30 24.50 39.19
C LYS A 14 -9.11 24.06 38.31
N SER A 15 -8.07 23.47 38.87
CA SER A 15 -6.90 22.99 38.11
C SER A 15 -7.14 21.63 37.40
N LEU A 16 -8.00 20.78 37.95
CA LEU A 16 -8.30 19.48 37.36
C LEU A 16 -9.22 19.58 36.13
N TYR A 17 -10.06 20.61 36.09
CA TYR A 17 -10.95 20.85 34.95
C TYR A 17 -10.19 21.18 33.64
N LEU A 18 -9.10 21.95 33.76
CA LEU A 18 -8.30 22.26 32.57
C LEU A 18 -7.59 21.04 32.00
N HIS A 19 -7.11 20.15 32.89
CA HIS A 19 -6.44 18.91 32.47
C HIS A 19 -7.42 17.91 31.82
N THR A 20 -8.62 17.78 32.41
CA THR A 20 -9.64 16.85 31.88
C THR A 20 -10.23 17.36 30.55
N LEU A 21 -10.47 18.67 30.44
CA LEU A 21 -10.89 19.30 29.17
C LEU A 21 -9.79 19.18 28.10
N PHE A 22 -8.53 19.37 28.49
CA PHE A 22 -7.39 19.24 27.58
C PHE A 22 -7.20 17.80 27.09
N PHE A 23 -7.34 16.79 27.97
CA PHE A 23 -7.33 15.38 27.57
C PHE A 23 -8.53 14.99 26.72
N THR A 24 -9.73 15.49 27.02
CA THR A 24 -10.94 15.24 26.21
C THR A 24 -10.86 15.92 24.86
N VAL A 25 -10.32 17.13 24.77
CA VAL A 25 -10.11 17.85 23.50
C VAL A 25 -8.97 17.23 22.70
N ILE A 26 -7.90 16.74 23.33
CA ILE A 26 -6.84 15.98 22.65
C ILE A 26 -7.37 14.62 22.17
N SER A 27 -8.16 13.92 22.99
CA SER A 27 -8.80 12.66 22.60
C SER A 27 -9.81 12.86 21.46
N LEU A 28 -10.58 13.93 21.44
CA LEU A 28 -11.48 14.28 20.33
C LEU A 28 -10.74 14.77 19.08
N LYS A 29 -9.57 15.41 19.22
CA LYS A 29 -8.72 15.76 18.07
C LYS A 29 -7.96 14.56 17.50
N THR A 30 -7.72 13.52 18.31
CA THR A 30 -7.02 12.30 17.86
C THR A 30 -8.00 11.26 17.29
N TYR A 31 -9.29 11.38 17.57
CA TYR A 31 -10.36 10.61 16.90
C TYR A 31 -10.91 11.39 15.70
N ARG A 32 -10.05 11.84 14.81
CA ARG A 32 -10.42 11.88 13.42
C ARG A 32 -10.53 10.42 13.01
N ILE A 33 -11.75 9.87 13.06
CA ILE A 33 -12.07 8.66 12.31
C ILE A 33 -11.60 9.00 10.91
N ASP A 34 -10.57 8.33 10.45
CA ASP A 34 -10.03 8.49 9.10
C ASP A 34 -11.08 7.88 8.17
N MET A 35 -12.13 8.70 7.92
CA MET A 35 -13.27 8.29 7.09
C MET A 35 -12.71 8.11 5.69
N SER A 36 -12.88 6.91 5.14
CA SER A 36 -12.48 6.67 3.77
C SER A 36 -13.25 7.56 2.83
N LYS A 37 -12.54 8.11 1.87
CA LYS A 37 -13.07 9.03 0.89
C LYS A 37 -13.37 8.32 -0.42
N ILE A 38 -14.56 8.54 -0.93
CA ILE A 38 -15.03 7.95 -2.19
C ILE A 38 -15.28 9.08 -3.19
N LEU A 39 -14.72 8.94 -4.39
CA LEU A 39 -15.04 9.81 -5.52
C LEU A 39 -16.08 9.11 -6.40
N ILE A 40 -17.23 9.74 -6.59
CA ILE A 40 -18.29 9.28 -7.48
C ILE A 40 -18.23 10.07 -8.78
N ILE A 41 -18.11 9.37 -9.90
CA ILE A 41 -18.04 9.93 -11.25
C ILE A 41 -19.21 9.40 -12.07
N ASP A 42 -20.13 10.26 -12.40
CA ASP A 42 -21.33 9.94 -13.18
C ASP A 42 -21.88 11.24 -13.76
N ASP A 43 -22.28 11.27 -15.01
CA ASP A 43 -22.84 12.49 -15.63
C ASP A 43 -24.28 12.74 -15.19
N GLU A 44 -25.03 11.68 -14.84
CA GLU A 44 -26.38 11.79 -14.34
C GLU A 44 -26.43 12.29 -12.89
N VAL A 45 -26.85 13.54 -12.70
CA VAL A 45 -26.92 14.19 -11.37
C VAL A 45 -27.77 13.39 -10.37
N GLN A 46 -28.86 12.76 -10.84
CA GLN A 46 -29.76 11.99 -9.98
C GLN A 46 -29.07 10.73 -9.44
N ILE A 47 -28.38 9.98 -10.30
CA ILE A 47 -27.62 8.77 -9.92
C ILE A 47 -26.48 9.16 -8.98
N ARG A 48 -25.72 10.18 -9.33
CA ARG A 48 -24.62 10.70 -8.52
C ARG A 48 -25.09 11.11 -7.12
N THR A 49 -26.24 11.79 -7.01
CA THR A 49 -26.83 12.21 -5.72
C THR A 49 -27.29 11.00 -4.91
N LEU A 50 -27.91 10.00 -5.55
CA LEU A 50 -28.36 8.79 -4.88
C LEU A 50 -27.19 8.00 -4.30
N LEU A 51 -26.16 7.75 -5.12
CA LEU A 51 -24.93 7.04 -4.69
C LEU A 51 -24.23 7.80 -3.56
N THR A 52 -24.15 9.13 -3.65
CA THR A 52 -23.57 9.95 -2.57
C THR A 52 -24.30 9.74 -1.26
N ARG A 53 -25.62 9.83 -1.26
CA ARG A 53 -26.42 9.59 -0.04
C ARG A 53 -26.20 8.20 0.53
N MET A 54 -26.15 7.18 -0.32
CA MET A 54 -25.89 5.80 0.12
C MET A 54 -24.54 5.68 0.81
N MET A 55 -23.49 6.27 0.24
CA MET A 55 -22.13 6.20 0.80
C MET A 55 -21.99 7.03 2.08
N GLU A 56 -22.62 8.19 2.15
CA GLU A 56 -22.65 9.02 3.36
C GLU A 56 -23.35 8.32 4.53
N LEU A 57 -24.43 7.58 4.27
CA LEU A 57 -25.12 6.76 5.27
C LEU A 57 -24.26 5.62 5.81
N GLU A 58 -23.38 5.08 4.98
CA GLU A 58 -22.38 4.06 5.38
C GLU A 58 -21.16 4.68 6.09
N GLY A 59 -21.12 6.01 6.24
CA GLY A 59 -20.06 6.72 6.96
C GLY A 59 -18.82 7.04 6.14
N TYR A 60 -18.94 7.10 4.81
CA TYR A 60 -17.86 7.54 3.92
C TYR A 60 -17.92 9.06 3.68
N ASP A 61 -16.75 9.66 3.47
CA ASP A 61 -16.63 11.02 2.94
C ASP A 61 -16.73 10.97 1.41
N VAL A 62 -17.60 11.76 0.80
CA VAL A 62 -17.89 11.63 -0.64
C VAL A 62 -17.59 12.92 -1.38
N CYS A 63 -16.84 12.81 -2.47
CA CYS A 63 -16.66 13.84 -3.46
C CYS A 63 -17.25 13.39 -4.82
N GLN A 64 -17.59 14.36 -5.67
CA GLN A 64 -18.33 14.10 -6.90
C GLN A 64 -17.64 14.73 -8.11
N ALA A 65 -17.80 14.11 -9.27
CA ALA A 65 -17.44 14.65 -10.57
C ALA A 65 -18.48 14.23 -11.63
N GLY A 66 -18.70 15.04 -12.62
CA GLY A 66 -19.66 14.76 -13.70
C GLY A 66 -18.99 14.37 -15.02
N ASP A 67 -17.67 14.43 -15.10
CA ASP A 67 -16.88 14.17 -16.30
C ASP A 67 -15.45 13.73 -15.95
N CYS A 68 -14.68 13.26 -16.93
CA CYS A 68 -13.31 12.78 -16.73
C CYS A 68 -12.36 13.89 -16.26
N ARG A 69 -12.51 15.10 -16.74
CA ARG A 69 -11.63 16.24 -16.37
C ARG A 69 -11.86 16.66 -14.93
N ALA A 70 -13.12 16.79 -14.53
CA ALA A 70 -13.49 17.07 -13.15
C ALA A 70 -13.03 15.94 -12.21
N ALA A 71 -13.14 14.69 -12.65
CA ALA A 71 -12.69 13.53 -11.91
C ALA A 71 -11.19 13.57 -11.61
N LEU A 72 -10.34 13.80 -12.60
CA LEU A 72 -8.89 13.90 -12.39
C LEU A 72 -8.52 15.08 -11.47
N LYS A 73 -9.20 16.20 -11.59
CA LYS A 73 -9.01 17.34 -10.67
C LYS A 73 -9.41 16.99 -9.23
N GLN A 74 -10.54 16.31 -9.04
CA GLN A 74 -10.97 15.86 -7.72
C GLN A 74 -10.03 14.80 -7.14
N LEU A 75 -9.49 13.90 -7.97
CA LEU A 75 -8.50 12.91 -7.56
C LEU A 75 -7.28 13.57 -6.91
N GLU A 76 -6.73 14.60 -7.54
CA GLU A 76 -5.57 15.34 -7.02
C GLU A 76 -5.88 16.13 -5.74
N LEU A 77 -7.05 16.80 -5.69
CA LEU A 77 -7.43 17.67 -4.57
C LEU A 77 -7.86 16.88 -3.33
N GLN A 78 -8.57 15.79 -3.52
CA GLN A 78 -9.27 15.08 -2.46
C GLN A 78 -8.57 13.81 -2.00
N ASN A 79 -7.67 13.23 -2.83
CA ASN A 79 -6.98 11.96 -2.57
C ASN A 79 -7.95 10.85 -2.09
N PRO A 80 -8.95 10.45 -2.89
CA PRO A 80 -9.91 9.43 -2.50
C PRO A 80 -9.24 8.06 -2.36
N ASP A 81 -9.81 7.19 -1.52
CA ASP A 81 -9.39 5.79 -1.40
C ASP A 81 -9.98 4.94 -2.52
N VAL A 82 -11.23 5.23 -2.90
CA VAL A 82 -11.99 4.49 -3.90
C VAL A 82 -12.66 5.45 -4.88
N VAL A 83 -12.66 5.07 -6.13
CA VAL A 83 -13.41 5.75 -7.21
C VAL A 83 -14.51 4.83 -7.69
N LEU A 84 -15.73 5.34 -7.70
CA LEU A 84 -16.90 4.71 -8.31
C LEU A 84 -17.23 5.50 -9.58
N CYS A 85 -17.03 4.89 -10.75
CA CYS A 85 -17.04 5.61 -12.03
C CYS A 85 -18.02 4.97 -13.01
N ASP A 86 -18.84 5.80 -13.66
CA ASP A 86 -19.59 5.34 -14.83
C ASP A 86 -18.65 5.06 -16.01
N VAL A 87 -19.03 4.09 -16.83
CA VAL A 87 -18.33 3.75 -18.07
C VAL A 87 -18.53 4.83 -19.13
N PHE A 88 -19.74 5.37 -19.25
CA PHE A 88 -20.08 6.39 -20.25
C PHE A 88 -20.05 7.78 -19.64
N LEU A 89 -19.11 8.59 -20.06
CA LEU A 89 -18.96 9.97 -19.60
C LEU A 89 -18.96 10.92 -20.83
N PRO A 90 -19.43 12.16 -20.67
CA PRO A 90 -19.62 13.09 -21.80
C PRO A 90 -18.32 13.46 -22.51
N ASP A 91 -17.18 13.39 -21.84
CA ASP A 91 -15.86 13.79 -22.34
C ASP A 91 -14.88 12.60 -22.49
N GLY A 92 -15.35 11.34 -22.29
CA GLY A 92 -14.51 10.17 -22.39
C GLY A 92 -15.14 8.85 -21.96
N ASN A 93 -14.31 7.82 -21.84
CA ASN A 93 -14.72 6.48 -21.41
C ASN A 93 -14.11 6.15 -20.05
N GLY A 94 -14.95 5.70 -19.10
CA GLY A 94 -14.52 5.29 -17.77
C GLY A 94 -13.48 4.17 -17.77
N VAL A 95 -13.52 3.25 -18.77
CA VAL A 95 -12.52 2.18 -18.89
C VAL A 95 -11.11 2.73 -19.17
N ASP A 96 -11.01 3.78 -19.99
CA ASP A 96 -9.73 4.47 -20.25
C ASP A 96 -9.31 5.35 -19.07
N LEU A 97 -10.29 5.96 -18.39
CA LEU A 97 -10.04 6.76 -17.19
C LEU A 97 -9.39 5.95 -16.07
N VAL A 98 -9.67 4.63 -15.96
CA VAL A 98 -8.99 3.74 -15.01
C VAL A 98 -7.47 3.81 -15.16
N LEU A 99 -6.95 3.75 -16.40
CA LEU A 99 -5.50 3.85 -16.65
C LEU A 99 -4.92 5.18 -16.17
N ALA A 100 -5.61 6.29 -16.43
CA ALA A 100 -5.18 7.61 -16.00
C ALA A 100 -5.17 7.73 -14.47
N ILE A 101 -6.21 7.23 -13.80
CA ILE A 101 -6.30 7.21 -12.33
C ILE A 101 -5.19 6.34 -11.74
N LYS A 102 -5.00 5.11 -12.23
CA LYS A 102 -3.97 4.19 -11.72
C LYS A 102 -2.55 4.71 -11.94
N LYS A 103 -2.32 5.47 -13.00
CA LYS A 103 -1.04 6.13 -13.26
C LYS A 103 -0.78 7.29 -12.29
N ALA A 104 -1.80 8.10 -12.01
CA ALA A 104 -1.70 9.25 -11.11
C ALA A 104 -1.70 8.83 -9.62
N ALA A 105 -2.53 7.85 -9.26
CA ALA A 105 -2.75 7.41 -7.89
C ALA A 105 -2.86 5.87 -7.83
N PRO A 106 -1.74 5.12 -7.82
CA PRO A 106 -1.71 3.65 -7.91
C PRO A 106 -2.48 2.93 -6.80
N ASN A 107 -2.57 3.54 -5.61
CA ASN A 107 -3.21 2.96 -4.43
C ASN A 107 -4.74 3.12 -4.42
N VAL A 108 -5.28 3.99 -5.26
CA VAL A 108 -6.73 4.20 -5.39
C VAL A 108 -7.36 3.01 -6.09
N GLU A 109 -8.41 2.43 -5.51
CA GLU A 109 -9.17 1.36 -6.17
C GLU A 109 -10.32 1.93 -6.97
N VAL A 110 -10.53 1.40 -8.18
CA VAL A 110 -11.54 1.91 -9.13
C VAL A 110 -12.57 0.82 -9.40
N ILE A 111 -13.84 1.14 -9.17
CA ILE A 111 -14.99 0.28 -9.49
C ILE A 111 -15.75 0.96 -10.62
N LEU A 112 -15.98 0.23 -11.70
CA LEU A 112 -16.78 0.74 -12.81
C LEU A 112 -18.24 0.33 -12.68
N LEU A 113 -19.14 1.27 -12.93
CA LEU A 113 -20.57 1.08 -13.04
C LEU A 113 -21.00 1.23 -14.49
N THR A 114 -21.90 0.38 -14.97
CA THR A 114 -22.46 0.50 -16.31
C THR A 114 -23.96 0.21 -16.34
N ALA A 115 -24.69 0.92 -17.16
CA ALA A 115 -26.09 0.62 -17.42
C ALA A 115 -26.26 -0.65 -18.28
N HIS A 116 -25.28 -0.97 -19.12
CA HIS A 116 -25.30 -2.13 -20.01
C HIS A 116 -24.02 -2.92 -19.82
N GLY A 117 -24.10 -4.09 -19.19
CA GLY A 117 -22.95 -4.98 -19.01
C GLY A 117 -22.45 -5.54 -20.35
N ASN A 118 -21.25 -5.09 -20.76
CA ASN A 118 -20.54 -5.63 -21.91
C ASN A 118 -19.32 -6.40 -21.42
N ILE A 119 -19.24 -7.71 -21.75
CA ILE A 119 -18.15 -8.58 -21.30
C ILE A 119 -16.76 -8.07 -21.79
N PRO A 120 -16.55 -7.65 -23.03
CA PRO A 120 -15.27 -7.09 -23.49
C PRO A 120 -14.82 -5.87 -22.67
N ASP A 121 -15.72 -4.95 -22.37
CA ASP A 121 -15.39 -3.74 -21.59
C ASP A 121 -15.02 -4.09 -20.14
N GLY A 122 -15.71 -5.04 -19.53
CA GLY A 122 -15.39 -5.56 -18.21
C GLY A 122 -13.99 -6.19 -18.15
N VAL A 123 -13.66 -7.03 -19.14
CA VAL A 123 -12.32 -7.64 -19.26
C VAL A 123 -11.24 -6.58 -19.45
N GLN A 124 -11.51 -5.57 -20.28
CA GLN A 124 -10.56 -4.49 -20.50
C GLN A 124 -10.39 -3.61 -19.26
N ALA A 125 -11.46 -3.32 -18.54
CA ALA A 125 -11.42 -2.58 -17.29
C ALA A 125 -10.52 -3.25 -16.24
N ILE A 126 -10.67 -4.56 -16.04
CA ILE A 126 -9.83 -5.33 -15.12
C ILE A 126 -8.36 -5.34 -15.58
N LYS A 127 -8.10 -5.50 -16.88
CA LYS A 127 -6.73 -5.38 -17.45
C LYS A 127 -6.12 -4.00 -17.22
N ASN A 128 -6.92 -2.94 -17.26
CA ASN A 128 -6.50 -1.58 -16.98
C ASN A 128 -6.26 -1.32 -15.48
N GLY A 129 -6.58 -2.29 -14.60
CA GLY A 129 -6.37 -2.22 -13.16
C GLY A 129 -7.60 -1.81 -12.36
N ALA A 130 -8.81 -1.87 -12.92
CA ALA A 130 -10.03 -1.71 -12.14
C ALA A 130 -10.13 -2.81 -11.08
N PHE A 131 -10.67 -2.46 -9.92
CA PHE A 131 -10.95 -3.40 -8.84
C PHE A 131 -12.10 -4.33 -9.20
N ASP A 132 -13.17 -3.76 -9.79
CA ASP A 132 -14.32 -4.54 -10.25
C ASP A 132 -15.12 -3.75 -11.31
N TYR A 133 -16.07 -4.45 -11.95
CA TYR A 133 -16.96 -3.93 -12.99
C TYR A 133 -18.37 -4.49 -12.76
N ILE A 134 -19.35 -3.63 -12.49
CA ILE A 134 -20.71 -4.01 -12.15
C ILE A 134 -21.77 -3.27 -12.97
N THR A 135 -22.91 -3.92 -13.19
CA THR A 135 -24.08 -3.30 -13.85
C THR A 135 -24.93 -2.51 -12.86
N LYS A 136 -25.37 -1.31 -13.27
CA LYS A 136 -26.31 -0.48 -12.52
C LYS A 136 -27.69 -1.21 -12.48
N GLY A 137 -28.31 -1.28 -11.33
CA GLY A 137 -29.70 -1.73 -11.17
C GLY A 137 -29.92 -3.16 -10.73
N ASP A 138 -29.11 -4.14 -11.13
CA ASP A 138 -29.34 -5.53 -10.77
C ASP A 138 -28.90 -5.90 -9.35
N ASP A 139 -28.04 -5.10 -8.73
CA ASP A 139 -27.39 -5.48 -7.47
C ASP A 139 -26.98 -4.30 -6.57
N ASN A 140 -27.85 -3.36 -6.29
CA ASN A 140 -27.59 -2.29 -5.31
C ASN A 140 -27.08 -2.83 -3.96
N ASN A 141 -27.49 -4.05 -3.58
CA ASN A 141 -27.03 -4.73 -2.37
C ASN A 141 -25.56 -5.22 -2.46
N LYS A 142 -24.96 -5.28 -3.66
CA LYS A 142 -23.57 -5.69 -3.85
C LYS A 142 -22.60 -4.51 -3.86
N ILE A 143 -23.09 -3.30 -4.13
CA ILE A 143 -22.22 -2.10 -4.22
C ILE A 143 -21.54 -1.83 -2.88
N ILE A 144 -22.28 -1.83 -1.77
CA ILE A 144 -21.74 -1.51 -0.44
C ILE A 144 -20.65 -2.52 0.00
N PRO A 145 -20.88 -3.86 -0.05
CA PRO A 145 -19.84 -4.82 0.27
C PRO A 145 -18.61 -4.71 -0.65
N LEU A 146 -18.81 -4.39 -1.92
CA LEU A 146 -17.72 -4.24 -2.87
C LEU A 146 -16.86 -3.02 -2.56
N ILE A 147 -17.49 -1.89 -2.27
CA ILE A 147 -16.79 -0.67 -1.84
C ILE A 147 -16.01 -0.92 -0.54
N SER A 148 -16.61 -1.59 0.44
CA SER A 148 -15.92 -1.94 1.69
C SER A 148 -14.63 -2.73 1.42
N ARG A 149 -14.69 -3.73 0.54
CA ARG A 149 -13.52 -4.51 0.12
C ARG A 149 -12.48 -3.66 -0.63
N ALA A 150 -12.92 -2.77 -1.51
CA ALA A 150 -12.04 -1.85 -2.22
C ALA A 150 -11.33 -0.88 -1.27
N VAL A 151 -12.06 -0.33 -0.31
CA VAL A 151 -11.52 0.53 0.76
C VAL A 151 -10.48 -0.21 1.59
N GLU A 152 -10.77 -1.44 2.00
CA GLU A 152 -9.83 -2.27 2.76
C GLU A 152 -8.53 -2.50 1.97
N LYS A 153 -8.65 -2.84 0.69
CA LYS A 153 -7.49 -3.03 -0.20
C LYS A 153 -6.69 -1.73 -0.37
N ALA A 154 -7.35 -0.59 -0.60
CA ALA A 154 -6.68 0.71 -0.73
C ALA A 154 -5.90 1.06 0.56
N ARG A 155 -6.52 0.87 1.73
CA ARG A 155 -5.86 1.07 3.04
C ARG A 155 -4.66 0.14 3.26
N MET A 156 -4.78 -1.13 2.86
CA MET A 156 -3.67 -2.07 2.91
C MET A 156 -2.49 -1.62 2.03
N ASN A 157 -2.76 -1.18 0.80
CA ASN A 157 -1.73 -0.68 -0.11
C ASN A 157 -1.00 0.55 0.47
N VAL A 158 -1.75 1.53 1.00
CA VAL A 158 -1.17 2.70 1.67
C VAL A 158 -0.34 2.32 2.90
N ARG A 159 -0.80 1.34 3.69
CA ARG A 159 -0.06 0.83 4.85
C ARG A 159 1.24 0.14 4.43
N LEU A 160 1.20 -0.69 3.40
CA LEU A 160 2.38 -1.33 2.81
C LEU A 160 3.39 -0.27 2.35
N GLU A 161 2.95 0.72 1.59
CA GLU A 161 3.84 1.79 1.12
C GLU A 161 4.49 2.57 2.28
N LYS A 162 3.73 2.86 3.35
CA LYS A 162 4.27 3.50 4.56
C LYS A 162 5.30 2.62 5.27
N LEU A 163 5.07 1.30 5.32
CA LEU A 163 6.03 0.36 5.91
C LEU A 163 7.29 0.23 5.06
N GLU A 164 7.16 0.12 3.74
CA GLU A 164 8.29 0.10 2.80
C GLU A 164 9.14 1.38 2.93
N LYS A 165 8.51 2.55 2.99
CA LYS A 165 9.22 3.83 3.21
C LYS A 165 9.95 3.86 4.55
N LYS A 166 9.34 3.36 5.64
CA LYS A 166 9.99 3.26 6.94
C LYS A 166 11.22 2.35 6.89
N VAL A 167 11.08 1.18 6.30
CA VAL A 167 12.20 0.23 6.12
C VAL A 167 13.33 0.89 5.33
N GLY A 168 13.00 1.52 4.19
CA GLY A 168 13.98 2.24 3.37
C GLY A 168 14.69 3.37 4.12
N GLN A 169 13.98 4.11 4.97
CA GLN A 169 14.59 5.16 5.81
C GLN A 169 15.51 4.58 6.90
N THR A 170 15.10 3.48 7.52
CA THR A 170 15.90 2.80 8.57
C THR A 170 17.21 2.27 8.01
N TYR A 171 17.21 1.77 6.79
CA TYR A 171 18.37 1.17 6.13
C TYR A 171 18.94 2.07 5.00
N SER A 172 18.82 3.38 5.13
CA SER A 172 19.42 4.32 4.19
C SER A 172 20.90 4.56 4.49
N PHE A 173 21.65 5.10 3.53
CA PHE A 173 23.03 5.54 3.76
C PHE A 173 23.13 6.61 4.84
N ASP A 174 22.07 7.39 5.06
CA ASP A 174 22.03 8.43 6.10
C ASP A 174 21.98 7.84 7.52
N SER A 175 21.59 6.57 7.65
CA SER A 175 21.60 5.84 8.93
C SER A 175 22.99 5.34 9.34
N ILE A 176 23.98 5.39 8.42
CA ILE A 176 25.37 4.99 8.69
C ILE A 176 26.08 6.09 9.45
N LEU A 177 26.34 5.85 10.72
CA LEU A 177 26.95 6.82 11.61
C LEU A 177 28.48 6.74 11.53
N GLY A 178 29.14 7.87 11.36
CA GLY A 178 30.59 8.02 11.41
C GLY A 178 31.10 9.14 10.51
N GLU A 179 32.21 9.74 10.92
CA GLU A 179 32.79 10.92 10.24
C GLU A 179 34.17 10.67 9.60
N SER A 180 34.72 9.47 9.73
CA SER A 180 36.02 9.16 9.16
C SER A 180 35.99 9.29 7.62
N LYS A 181 37.10 9.79 7.06
CA LYS A 181 37.24 9.92 5.60
C LYS A 181 37.03 8.57 4.88
N VAL A 182 37.58 7.49 5.43
CA VAL A 182 37.49 6.15 4.86
C VAL A 182 36.02 5.69 4.78
N LEU A 183 35.23 5.98 5.82
CA LEU A 183 33.79 5.67 5.84
C LEU A 183 33.01 6.50 4.80
N LYS A 184 33.30 7.81 4.72
CA LYS A 184 32.66 8.69 3.73
C LYS A 184 32.97 8.28 2.29
N ASP A 185 34.20 7.88 2.03
CA ASP A 185 34.62 7.37 0.72
C ASP A 185 33.92 6.04 0.39
N ALA A 186 33.81 5.12 1.36
CA ALA A 186 33.09 3.87 1.21
C ALA A 186 31.58 4.08 0.96
N VAL A 187 30.93 4.99 1.69
CA VAL A 187 29.51 5.37 1.47
C VAL A 187 29.33 5.96 0.07
N SER A 188 30.19 6.88 -0.35
CA SER A 188 30.14 7.48 -1.69
C SER A 188 30.26 6.43 -2.80
N LEU A 189 31.16 5.46 -2.64
CA LEU A 189 31.30 4.35 -3.58
C LEU A 189 30.06 3.46 -3.59
N ALA A 190 29.55 3.10 -2.42
CA ALA A 190 28.35 2.28 -2.27
C ALA A 190 27.11 2.94 -2.90
N GLN A 191 26.94 4.26 -2.74
CA GLN A 191 25.89 5.04 -3.40
C GLN A 191 25.98 4.99 -4.93
N LYS A 192 27.19 5.07 -5.49
CA LYS A 192 27.40 4.99 -6.95
C LYS A 192 27.02 3.61 -7.51
N VAL A 193 27.36 2.54 -6.80
CA VAL A 193 27.11 1.18 -7.26
C VAL A 193 25.66 0.74 -7.01
N SER A 194 24.93 1.32 -6.07
CA SER A 194 23.54 0.96 -5.75
C SER A 194 22.59 1.12 -6.94
N GLY A 195 22.85 2.08 -7.83
CA GLY A 195 22.07 2.28 -9.07
C GLY A 195 22.36 1.27 -10.19
N THR A 196 23.33 0.38 -10.00
CA THR A 196 23.81 -0.59 -11.00
C THR A 196 23.46 -2.02 -10.60
N ASP A 197 23.60 -2.99 -11.52
CA ASP A 197 23.37 -4.42 -11.25
C ASP A 197 24.69 -5.20 -11.05
N VAL A 198 25.80 -4.52 -10.77
CA VAL A 198 27.11 -5.16 -10.52
C VAL A 198 27.13 -5.87 -9.16
N PRO A 199 27.75 -7.05 -9.05
CA PRO A 199 28.01 -7.68 -7.77
C PRO A 199 28.92 -6.81 -6.89
N VAL A 200 28.57 -6.71 -5.60
CA VAL A 200 29.34 -5.93 -4.62
C VAL A 200 29.93 -6.86 -3.57
N LEU A 201 31.24 -6.80 -3.37
CA LEU A 201 31.94 -7.49 -2.29
C LEU A 201 32.27 -6.49 -1.17
N LEU A 202 31.73 -6.73 0.03
CA LEU A 202 32.02 -5.97 1.24
C LEU A 202 33.01 -6.75 2.12
N THR A 203 34.19 -6.19 2.36
CA THR A 203 35.24 -6.77 3.21
C THR A 203 35.47 -5.91 4.45
N GLY A 204 35.86 -6.54 5.55
CA GLY A 204 36.15 -5.86 6.82
C GLY A 204 36.03 -6.83 8.00
N GLU A 205 36.49 -6.40 9.16
CA GLU A 205 36.41 -7.18 10.41
C GLU A 205 34.98 -7.42 10.87
N THR A 206 34.78 -8.38 11.78
CA THR A 206 33.46 -8.62 12.39
C THR A 206 33.02 -7.38 13.17
N GLY A 207 31.74 -7.00 13.05
CA GLY A 207 31.19 -5.84 13.74
C GLY A 207 31.37 -4.49 13.01
N THR A 208 32.05 -4.42 11.85
CA THR A 208 32.27 -3.16 11.11
C THR A 208 31.04 -2.65 10.34
N GLY A 209 29.89 -3.30 10.46
CA GLY A 209 28.65 -2.83 9.82
C GLY A 209 28.46 -3.27 8.37
N LYS A 210 29.13 -4.31 7.88
CA LYS A 210 28.97 -4.82 6.49
C LYS A 210 27.51 -5.09 6.12
N GLU A 211 26.72 -5.63 7.06
CA GLU A 211 25.30 -5.90 6.83
C GLU A 211 24.49 -4.61 6.65
N VAL A 212 24.80 -3.57 7.44
CA VAL A 212 24.17 -2.25 7.31
C VAL A 212 24.47 -1.66 5.92
N PHE A 213 25.71 -1.77 5.44
CA PHE A 213 26.07 -1.37 4.08
C PHE A 213 25.33 -2.18 3.00
N ALA A 214 25.21 -3.50 3.15
CA ALA A 214 24.48 -4.33 2.20
C ALA A 214 23.01 -3.96 2.12
N GLN A 215 22.38 -3.72 3.27
CA GLN A 215 20.99 -3.23 3.35
C GLN A 215 20.85 -1.84 2.73
N ALA A 216 21.74 -0.89 3.04
CA ALA A 216 21.72 0.45 2.48
C ALA A 216 21.86 0.43 0.95
N ILE A 217 22.73 -0.40 0.38
CA ILE A 217 22.88 -0.59 -1.06
C ILE A 217 21.57 -1.14 -1.65
N HIS A 218 20.98 -2.18 -1.03
CA HIS A 218 19.74 -2.79 -1.50
C HIS A 218 18.57 -1.78 -1.52
N TYR A 219 18.30 -1.11 -0.39
CA TYR A 219 17.18 -0.18 -0.27
C TYR A 219 17.38 1.14 -1.05
N SER A 220 18.61 1.43 -1.49
CA SER A 220 18.91 2.55 -2.40
C SER A 220 18.96 2.12 -3.87
N SER A 221 18.73 0.85 -4.19
CA SER A 221 18.79 0.31 -5.54
C SER A 221 17.44 0.35 -6.25
N LYS A 222 17.42 0.01 -7.55
CA LYS A 222 16.19 -0.21 -8.32
C LYS A 222 15.35 -1.37 -7.77
N ARG A 223 15.93 -2.24 -6.93
CA ARG A 223 15.29 -3.39 -6.28
C ARG A 223 14.83 -3.11 -4.85
N ALA A 224 14.80 -1.85 -4.41
CA ALA A 224 14.44 -1.43 -3.05
C ALA A 224 13.09 -1.98 -2.55
N ARG A 225 12.15 -2.27 -3.47
CA ARG A 225 10.84 -2.85 -3.16
C ARG A 225 10.83 -4.39 -3.15
N GLN A 226 11.96 -5.02 -3.45
CA GLN A 226 12.11 -6.47 -3.44
C GLN A 226 12.63 -6.94 -2.07
N ASN A 227 12.43 -8.22 -1.75
CA ASN A 227 12.92 -8.76 -0.50
C ASN A 227 14.45 -8.74 -0.44
N PHE A 228 15.01 -8.24 0.65
CA PHE A 228 16.42 -8.44 0.99
C PHE A 228 16.57 -9.80 1.66
N VAL A 229 17.23 -10.74 0.97
CA VAL A 229 17.45 -12.09 1.47
C VAL A 229 18.88 -12.20 1.99
N ALA A 230 19.02 -12.20 3.33
CA ALA A 230 20.31 -12.39 3.98
C ALA A 230 20.57 -13.89 4.24
N VAL A 231 21.74 -14.36 3.88
CA VAL A 231 22.15 -15.74 4.11
C VAL A 231 23.46 -15.78 4.88
N ASN A 232 23.45 -16.40 6.06
CA ASN A 232 24.68 -16.70 6.79
C ASN A 232 25.12 -18.11 6.46
N CYS A 233 26.05 -18.23 5.50
CA CYS A 233 26.54 -19.53 5.04
C CYS A 233 27.25 -20.37 6.15
N SER A 234 27.77 -19.71 7.20
CA SER A 234 28.40 -20.40 8.32
C SER A 234 27.41 -21.03 9.30
N SER A 235 26.13 -20.71 9.21
CA SER A 235 25.07 -21.25 10.06
C SER A 235 24.55 -22.61 9.59
N PHE A 236 24.97 -23.08 8.42
CA PHE A 236 24.52 -24.33 7.82
C PHE A 236 25.64 -25.33 7.76
N SER A 237 25.33 -26.64 7.93
CA SER A 237 26.25 -27.69 7.53
C SER A 237 26.43 -27.69 6.01
N LYS A 238 27.54 -28.20 5.52
CA LYS A 238 27.85 -28.19 4.08
C LYS A 238 26.76 -28.86 3.23
N GLU A 239 26.16 -29.94 3.76
CA GLU A 239 25.10 -30.69 3.07
C GLU A 239 23.74 -29.90 3.06
N LEU A 240 23.45 -29.15 4.12
CA LEU A 240 22.23 -28.36 4.20
C LEU A 240 22.33 -27.05 3.41
N LEU A 241 23.54 -26.49 3.28
CA LEU A 241 23.76 -25.22 2.60
C LEU A 241 23.27 -25.26 1.14
N GLU A 242 23.58 -26.32 0.40
CA GLU A 242 23.14 -26.48 -0.98
C GLU A 242 21.62 -26.57 -1.06
N SER A 243 20.98 -27.31 -0.17
CA SER A 243 19.54 -27.46 -0.09
C SER A 243 18.82 -26.12 0.27
N GLU A 244 19.40 -25.35 1.19
CA GLU A 244 18.87 -24.05 1.56
C GLU A 244 19.03 -23.02 0.43
N MET A 245 20.20 -22.99 -0.22
CA MET A 245 20.49 -22.02 -1.28
C MET A 245 19.71 -22.29 -2.57
N PHE A 246 19.63 -23.55 -3.02
CA PHE A 246 19.07 -23.92 -4.34
C PHE A 246 17.71 -24.60 -4.25
N GLY A 247 17.29 -25.01 -3.04
CA GLY A 247 16.06 -25.76 -2.84
C GLY A 247 16.22 -27.26 -3.16
N HIS A 248 15.17 -28.03 -2.93
CA HIS A 248 15.13 -29.46 -3.23
C HIS A 248 13.72 -29.94 -3.56
N LYS A 249 13.65 -31.07 -4.24
CA LYS A 249 12.41 -31.80 -4.49
C LYS A 249 12.18 -32.85 -3.39
N ALA A 250 10.91 -33.14 -3.12
CA ALA A 250 10.55 -34.23 -2.22
C ALA A 250 11.23 -35.56 -2.63
N GLY A 251 11.81 -36.24 -1.67
CA GLY A 251 12.52 -37.51 -1.91
C GLY A 251 13.96 -37.39 -2.41
N SER A 252 14.54 -36.21 -2.57
CA SER A 252 15.92 -36.04 -3.05
C SER A 252 17.00 -36.51 -2.04
N PHE A 253 16.69 -36.53 -0.74
CA PHE A 253 17.53 -37.06 0.32
C PHE A 253 16.68 -37.52 1.51
N THR A 254 17.29 -38.27 2.43
CA THR A 254 16.62 -38.77 3.65
C THR A 254 16.17 -37.58 4.52
N GLY A 255 14.84 -37.32 4.59
CA GLY A 255 14.27 -36.21 5.31
C GLY A 255 13.63 -35.14 4.40
N ALA A 256 13.80 -35.21 3.08
CA ALA A 256 13.12 -34.31 2.12
C ALA A 256 11.66 -34.73 1.94
N LEU A 257 10.79 -34.35 2.88
CA LEU A 257 9.38 -34.73 2.88
C LEU A 257 8.51 -33.88 1.91
N LYS A 258 8.96 -32.71 1.54
CA LYS A 258 8.24 -31.76 0.67
C LYS A 258 9.19 -31.00 -0.24
N ASP A 259 8.69 -30.51 -1.37
CA ASP A 259 9.42 -29.57 -2.20
C ASP A 259 9.74 -28.30 -1.39
N LYS A 260 10.97 -27.81 -1.47
CA LYS A 260 11.42 -26.56 -0.85
C LYS A 260 12.07 -25.67 -1.89
N LYS A 261 11.64 -24.42 -1.96
CA LYS A 261 12.30 -23.39 -2.77
C LYS A 261 13.59 -22.96 -2.12
N GLY A 262 14.61 -22.67 -2.92
CA GLY A 262 15.88 -22.16 -2.43
C GLY A 262 15.88 -20.65 -2.21
N LEU A 263 16.79 -20.18 -1.36
CA LEU A 263 16.95 -18.74 -1.06
C LEU A 263 17.32 -17.92 -2.31
N PHE A 264 18.03 -18.51 -3.29
CA PHE A 264 18.27 -17.86 -4.58
C PHE A 264 16.99 -17.67 -5.38
N GLU A 265 16.06 -18.63 -5.34
CA GLU A 265 14.75 -18.48 -5.98
C GLU A 265 13.90 -17.42 -5.29
N GLU A 266 13.95 -17.35 -3.95
CA GLU A 266 13.28 -16.33 -3.16
C GLU A 266 13.85 -14.93 -3.42
N ALA A 267 15.18 -14.80 -3.53
CA ALA A 267 15.85 -13.55 -3.85
C ALA A 267 15.58 -13.09 -5.28
N ASN A 268 15.37 -14.05 -6.19
CA ASN A 268 15.15 -13.80 -7.61
C ASN A 268 13.66 -13.72 -7.95
N LYS A 269 12.78 -13.20 -7.07
CA LYS A 269 11.35 -13.00 -7.31
C LYS A 269 11.06 -12.04 -8.47
N VAL A 270 11.80 -12.26 -9.55
CA VAL A 270 11.41 -11.88 -10.88
C VAL A 270 10.89 -13.17 -11.51
N LEU A 271 9.59 -13.43 -11.27
CA LEU A 271 8.77 -14.10 -12.26
C LEU A 271 9.04 -15.55 -12.62
N ARG A 272 8.07 -16.39 -12.51
CA ARG A 272 7.39 -16.77 -13.77
C ARG A 272 6.07 -17.40 -13.42
N THR A 273 5.01 -16.70 -13.78
CA THR A 273 3.80 -17.36 -14.26
C THR A 273 4.14 -18.16 -15.50
#